data_2bb2204635b4dd30abf3e4461ba7c800
#
_entry.id   2bb2204635b4dd30abf3e4461ba7c800
#
_cell.length_a   1.000
_cell.length_b   1.000
_cell.length_c   1.000
_cell.angle_alpha   90.00
_cell.angle_beta   90.00
_cell.angle_gamma   90.00
#
_symmetry.space_group_name_H-M   'P 1'
#
loop_
_entity.id
_entity.type
_entity.pdbx_description
1 polymer ?
#
loop_
_entity_poly.entity_id
_entity_poly.type
_entity_poly.pdbx_seq_one_letter_code
_entity_poly.pdbx_strand_id
1 'polypeptide(L)'
;MTWTVAPEPPDSPVAKALWRAYYTEVSDRYYLLHRGHRTDPSELARELSRPPTTELSFPKGQLLVARYEGEPAGSAGIRLLADNTAELTRVYVHPKMRGKGGGKLLVLSAEAKARTLNATRIILDTRHDLTEARALYTALGYEETPPHNDDIYAEHWFTKPLA
;
A
#
# COMPACT_ATOMS: atom_id res chain seq x y z
N MET A 1 -20.84 -5.37 11.35
CA MET A 1 -19.49 -5.56 10.81
C MET A 1 -19.25 -4.61 9.69
N THR A 2 -18.68 -3.50 10.04
CA THR A 2 -18.70 -2.41 9.08
C THR A 2 -17.30 -1.93 8.77
N TRP A 3 -16.90 -2.16 7.53
CA TRP A 3 -15.76 -1.50 6.93
C TRP A 3 -16.22 -0.22 6.23
N THR A 4 -15.45 0.85 6.40
CA THR A 4 -15.59 2.05 5.58
C THR A 4 -14.24 2.40 5.00
N VAL A 5 -14.20 2.93 3.78
CA VAL A 5 -12.97 3.39 3.14
C VAL A 5 -13.22 4.81 2.64
N ALA A 6 -12.32 5.72 2.97
CA ALA A 6 -12.46 7.13 2.59
C ALA A 6 -11.09 7.75 2.30
N PRO A 7 -11.05 8.79 1.47
CA PRO A 7 -9.83 9.57 1.28
C PRO A 7 -9.33 10.18 2.59
N GLU A 8 -8.01 10.26 2.70
CA GLU A 8 -7.36 10.81 3.89
C GLU A 8 -6.13 11.60 3.45
N PRO A 9 -5.90 12.81 3.97
CA PRO A 9 -4.65 13.52 3.69
C PRO A 9 -3.46 12.70 4.22
N PRO A 10 -2.37 12.56 3.43
CA PRO A 10 -1.23 11.74 3.88
C PRO A 10 -0.49 12.31 5.09
N ASP A 11 -0.73 13.55 5.45
CA ASP A 11 -0.12 14.18 6.62
C ASP A 11 -1.04 14.20 7.86
N SER A 12 -2.21 13.56 7.78
CA SER A 12 -3.10 13.49 8.95
C SER A 12 -2.49 12.60 10.04
N PRO A 13 -2.90 12.80 11.32
CA PRO A 13 -2.44 11.93 12.40
C PRO A 13 -2.73 10.45 12.15
N VAL A 14 -3.89 10.13 11.59
CA VAL A 14 -4.28 8.75 11.26
C VAL A 14 -3.37 8.18 10.18
N ALA A 15 -3.13 8.95 9.12
CA ALA A 15 -2.25 8.52 8.03
C ALA A 15 -0.82 8.28 8.52
N LYS A 16 -0.30 9.16 9.37
CA LYS A 16 1.04 9.01 9.94
C LYS A 16 1.15 7.78 10.82
N ALA A 17 0.12 7.50 11.63
CA ALA A 17 0.11 6.32 12.49
C ALA A 17 0.08 5.03 11.66
N LEU A 18 -0.73 4.98 10.60
CA LEU A 18 -0.78 3.83 9.71
C LEU A 18 0.52 3.64 8.94
N TRP A 19 1.14 4.74 8.49
CA TRP A 19 2.44 4.67 7.83
C TRP A 19 3.50 4.10 8.75
N ARG A 20 3.54 4.57 10.01
CA ARG A 20 4.46 4.06 11.02
C ARG A 20 4.28 2.55 11.21
N ALA A 21 3.04 2.10 11.38
CA ALA A 21 2.75 0.68 11.59
C ALA A 21 3.14 -0.16 10.37
N TYR A 22 2.79 0.30 9.19
CA TYR A 22 3.12 -0.39 7.94
C TYR A 22 4.64 -0.48 7.73
N TYR A 23 5.33 0.66 7.80
CA TYR A 23 6.77 0.70 7.54
C TYR A 23 7.53 -0.15 8.55
N THR A 24 7.15 -0.06 9.82
CA THR A 24 7.79 -0.85 10.88
C THR A 24 7.65 -2.34 10.59
N GLU A 25 6.46 -2.80 10.25
CA GLU A 25 6.23 -4.21 9.97
C GLU A 25 7.04 -4.69 8.75
N VAL A 26 6.98 -3.98 7.63
CA VAL A 26 7.66 -4.44 6.42
C VAL A 26 9.18 -4.35 6.56
N SER A 27 9.69 -3.35 7.26
CA SER A 27 11.12 -3.21 7.53
C SER A 27 11.62 -4.31 8.47
N ASP A 28 10.90 -4.56 9.56
CA ASP A 28 11.29 -5.60 10.51
C ASP A 28 11.25 -6.98 9.88
N ARG A 29 10.25 -7.27 9.04
CA ARG A 29 10.20 -8.55 8.31
C ARG A 29 11.41 -8.72 7.40
N TYR A 30 11.83 -7.66 6.73
CA TYR A 30 13.01 -7.70 5.86
C TYR A 30 14.27 -8.02 6.67
N TYR A 31 14.51 -7.30 7.76
CA TYR A 31 15.72 -7.50 8.55
C TYR A 31 15.74 -8.85 9.28
N LEU A 32 14.60 -9.30 9.80
CA LEU A 32 14.51 -10.62 10.42
C LEU A 32 14.80 -11.72 9.41
N LEU A 33 14.31 -11.59 8.18
CA LEU A 33 14.54 -12.60 7.13
C LEU A 33 16.00 -12.61 6.66
N HIS A 34 16.60 -11.44 6.43
CA HIS A 34 17.91 -11.34 5.79
C HIS A 34 19.06 -11.16 6.76
N ARG A 35 18.82 -10.68 7.97
CA ARG A 35 19.86 -10.32 8.93
C ARG A 35 19.67 -10.97 10.30
N GLY A 36 18.54 -11.59 10.57
CA GLY A 36 18.27 -12.26 11.85
C GLY A 36 17.92 -11.33 13.01
N HIS A 37 17.67 -10.05 12.76
CA HIS A 37 17.26 -9.09 13.78
C HIS A 37 16.28 -8.07 13.18
N ARG A 38 15.57 -7.35 14.05
CA ARG A 38 14.66 -6.28 13.62
C ARG A 38 15.44 -5.06 13.16
N THR A 39 14.75 -4.11 12.55
CA THR A 39 15.32 -2.84 12.12
C THR A 39 16.01 -2.15 13.30
N ASP A 40 17.19 -1.57 13.05
CA ASP A 40 17.86 -0.74 14.03
C ASP A 40 16.94 0.41 14.44
N PRO A 41 16.68 0.63 15.75
CA PRO A 41 15.76 1.68 16.20
C PRO A 41 16.10 3.07 15.69
N SER A 42 17.38 3.41 15.57
CA SER A 42 17.78 4.73 15.07
C SER A 42 17.53 4.89 13.59
N GLU A 43 17.74 3.82 12.81
CA GLU A 43 17.40 3.81 11.39
C GLU A 43 15.89 3.94 11.18
N LEU A 44 15.12 3.19 11.94
CA LEU A 44 13.65 3.26 11.88
C LEU A 44 13.15 4.67 12.22
N ALA A 45 13.66 5.27 13.29
CA ALA A 45 13.30 6.61 13.70
C ALA A 45 13.62 7.64 12.60
N ARG A 46 14.79 7.50 11.96
CA ARG A 46 15.20 8.39 10.88
C ARG A 46 14.25 8.31 9.69
N GLU A 47 13.88 7.11 9.27
CA GLU A 47 12.95 6.92 8.15
C GLU A 47 11.56 7.45 8.48
N LEU A 48 11.08 7.22 9.69
CA LEU A 48 9.76 7.68 10.12
C LEU A 48 9.69 9.19 10.34
N SER A 49 10.84 9.86 10.44
CA SER A 49 10.89 11.32 10.60
C SER A 49 10.82 12.08 9.28
N ARG A 50 10.90 11.39 8.13
CA ARG A 50 10.82 12.04 6.84
C ARG A 50 9.45 12.71 6.64
N PRO A 51 9.40 13.86 5.95
CA PRO A 51 8.13 14.51 5.66
C PRO A 51 7.17 13.60 4.89
N PRO A 52 5.86 13.73 5.09
CA PRO A 52 4.88 12.99 4.30
C PRO A 52 4.99 13.34 2.82
N THR A 53 4.74 12.34 1.96
CA THR A 53 4.71 12.58 0.52
C THR A 53 3.48 13.38 0.12
N THR A 54 3.63 14.26 -0.87
CA THR A 54 2.51 14.97 -1.48
C THR A 54 1.91 14.20 -2.65
N GLU A 55 2.55 13.13 -3.08
CA GLU A 55 2.11 12.36 -4.26
C GLU A 55 0.82 11.58 -4.01
N LEU A 56 0.46 11.36 -2.75
CA LEU A 56 -0.78 10.67 -2.38
C LEU A 56 -1.91 11.65 -2.06
N SER A 57 -1.86 12.84 -2.64
CA SER A 57 -2.91 13.86 -2.54
C SER A 57 -3.40 14.24 -3.93
N PHE A 58 -4.71 14.50 -4.06
CA PHE A 58 -5.28 14.96 -5.32
C PHE A 58 -4.58 16.25 -5.79
N PRO A 59 -4.26 16.43 -7.07
CA PRO A 59 -4.59 15.56 -8.20
C PRO A 59 -3.53 14.51 -8.54
N LYS A 60 -2.42 14.44 -7.83
CA LYS A 60 -1.30 13.52 -8.14
C LYS A 60 -1.58 12.09 -7.71
N GLY A 61 -2.52 11.90 -6.81
CA GLY A 61 -2.87 10.61 -6.27
C GLY A 61 -3.86 10.75 -5.14
N GLN A 62 -3.98 9.71 -4.33
CA GLN A 62 -4.87 9.70 -3.18
C GLN A 62 -4.45 8.63 -2.19
N LEU A 63 -4.47 8.98 -0.91
CA LEU A 63 -4.40 8.00 0.16
C LEU A 63 -5.82 7.65 0.60
N LEU A 64 -6.08 6.37 0.79
CA LEU A 64 -7.33 5.85 1.33
C LEU A 64 -7.07 5.22 2.68
N VAL A 65 -7.97 5.46 3.63
CA VAL A 65 -7.92 4.83 4.95
C VAL A 65 -9.17 3.98 5.14
N ALA A 66 -8.96 2.75 5.55
CA ALA A 66 -10.04 1.84 5.93
C ALA A 66 -10.22 1.87 7.43
N ARG A 67 -11.49 1.93 7.87
CA ARG A 67 -11.86 1.81 9.27
C ARG A 67 -12.78 0.61 9.45
N TYR A 68 -12.55 -0.12 10.52
CA TYR A 68 -13.38 -1.24 10.92
C TYR A 68 -14.07 -0.88 12.22
N GLU A 69 -15.40 -0.88 12.24
CA GLU A 69 -16.19 -0.42 13.39
C GLU A 69 -15.75 0.99 13.85
N GLY A 70 -15.42 1.86 12.88
CA GLY A 70 -15.01 3.24 13.15
C GLY A 70 -13.53 3.43 13.48
N GLU A 71 -12.78 2.38 13.75
CA GLU A 71 -11.37 2.49 14.11
C GLU A 71 -10.46 2.33 12.90
N PRO A 72 -9.41 3.16 12.76
CA PRO A 72 -8.45 3.00 11.67
C PRO A 72 -7.84 1.61 11.68
N ALA A 73 -7.91 0.93 10.53
CA ALA A 73 -7.50 -0.47 10.42
C ALA A 73 -6.58 -0.75 9.24
N GLY A 74 -6.47 0.15 8.29
CA GLY A 74 -5.61 -0.08 7.14
C GLY A 74 -5.58 1.09 6.17
N SER A 75 -4.75 0.94 5.14
CA SER A 75 -4.54 1.99 4.14
C SER A 75 -4.22 1.39 2.78
N ALA A 76 -4.39 2.22 1.75
CA ALA A 76 -3.88 1.95 0.40
C ALA A 76 -3.67 3.30 -0.28
N GLY A 77 -2.59 3.43 -1.05
CA GLY A 77 -2.29 4.65 -1.78
C GLY A 77 -2.32 4.42 -3.28
N ILE A 78 -2.75 5.44 -4.01
CA ILE A 78 -2.70 5.49 -5.46
C ILE A 78 -1.87 6.71 -5.85
N ARG A 79 -0.86 6.50 -6.70
CA ARG A 79 -0.03 7.56 -7.26
C ARG A 79 -0.14 7.52 -8.77
N LEU A 80 -0.42 8.65 -9.39
CA LEU A 80 -0.51 8.71 -10.85
C LEU A 80 0.88 8.80 -11.47
N LEU A 81 1.08 8.01 -12.50
CA LEU A 81 2.29 8.01 -13.32
C LEU A 81 1.90 8.46 -14.73
N ALA A 82 2.88 8.50 -15.64
CA ALA A 82 2.62 8.81 -17.04
C ALA A 82 1.75 7.73 -17.71
N ASP A 83 1.19 8.05 -18.88
CA ASP A 83 0.45 7.12 -19.73
C ASP A 83 -0.78 6.52 -19.06
N ASN A 84 -1.51 7.34 -18.30
CA ASN A 84 -2.76 6.93 -17.64
C ASN A 84 -2.59 5.70 -16.77
N THR A 85 -1.43 5.60 -16.11
CA THR A 85 -1.09 4.48 -15.23
C THR A 85 -1.13 4.97 -13.80
N ALA A 86 -1.72 4.17 -12.91
CA ALA A 86 -1.67 4.39 -11.47
C ALA A 86 -0.79 3.35 -10.81
N GLU A 87 -0.08 3.75 -9.77
CA GLU A 87 0.69 2.83 -8.94
C GLU A 87 -0.02 2.63 -7.62
N LEU A 88 -0.27 1.38 -7.28
CA LEU A 88 -0.81 1.01 -5.96
C LEU A 88 0.35 0.85 -4.99
N THR A 89 0.27 1.52 -3.86
CA THR A 89 1.33 1.53 -2.86
C THR A 89 0.75 1.56 -1.45
N ARG A 90 1.55 1.24 -0.45
CA ARG A 90 1.19 1.32 0.97
C ARG A 90 -0.06 0.52 1.32
N VAL A 91 -0.25 -0.66 0.73
CA VAL A 91 -1.37 -1.53 1.09
C VAL A 91 -1.07 -2.18 2.43
N TYR A 92 -1.92 -1.91 3.42
CA TYR A 92 -1.68 -2.38 4.78
C TYR A 92 -3.02 -2.61 5.49
N VAL A 93 -3.11 -3.72 6.22
CA VAL A 93 -4.20 -3.97 7.16
C VAL A 93 -3.57 -4.32 8.50
N HIS A 94 -4.02 -3.67 9.56
CA HIS A 94 -3.52 -3.93 10.90
C HIS A 94 -3.67 -5.42 11.23
N PRO A 95 -2.62 -6.07 11.82
CA PRO A 95 -2.64 -7.51 12.06
C PRO A 95 -3.90 -8.03 12.76
N LYS A 96 -4.44 -7.26 13.73
CA LYS A 96 -5.65 -7.66 14.46
C LYS A 96 -6.91 -7.65 13.60
N MET A 97 -6.89 -6.98 12.45
CA MET A 97 -8.04 -6.84 11.56
C MET A 97 -7.93 -7.68 10.30
N ARG A 98 -6.86 -8.46 10.17
CA ARG A 98 -6.66 -9.33 9.00
C ARG A 98 -7.67 -10.50 9.02
N GLY A 99 -7.94 -11.02 7.83
CA GLY A 99 -8.91 -12.11 7.68
C GLY A 99 -10.37 -11.66 7.70
N LYS A 100 -10.63 -10.34 7.63
CA LYS A 100 -11.99 -9.77 7.65
C LYS A 100 -12.37 -9.09 6.33
N GLY A 101 -11.58 -9.27 5.28
CA GLY A 101 -11.88 -8.72 3.96
C GLY A 101 -11.41 -7.28 3.72
N GLY A 102 -10.67 -6.68 4.65
CA GLY A 102 -10.23 -5.28 4.52
C GLY A 102 -9.23 -5.05 3.40
N GLY A 103 -8.30 -5.98 3.20
CA GLY A 103 -7.31 -5.85 2.13
C GLY A 103 -7.95 -5.84 0.74
N LYS A 104 -8.90 -6.75 0.51
CA LYS A 104 -9.66 -6.79 -0.73
C LYS A 104 -10.43 -5.48 -0.94
N LEU A 105 -11.12 -5.00 0.09
CA LEU A 105 -11.88 -3.76 0.00
C LEU A 105 -10.98 -2.57 -0.31
N LEU A 106 -9.81 -2.49 0.34
CA LEU A 106 -8.85 -1.42 0.10
C LEU A 106 -8.35 -1.42 -1.35
N VAL A 107 -7.96 -2.58 -1.87
CA VAL A 107 -7.46 -2.67 -3.24
C VAL A 107 -8.55 -2.30 -4.24
N LEU A 108 -9.77 -2.83 -4.06
CA LEU A 108 -10.89 -2.50 -4.95
C LEU A 108 -11.26 -1.02 -4.87
N SER A 109 -11.22 -0.42 -3.69
CA SER A 109 -11.46 1.01 -3.51
C SER A 109 -10.38 1.85 -4.20
N ALA A 110 -9.13 1.41 -4.11
CA ALA A 110 -8.03 2.06 -4.81
C ALA A 110 -8.19 1.99 -6.33
N GLU A 111 -8.63 0.85 -6.85
CA GLU A 111 -8.93 0.72 -8.29
C GLU A 111 -10.03 1.68 -8.72
N ALA A 112 -11.10 1.77 -7.93
CA ALA A 112 -12.19 2.69 -8.23
C ALA A 112 -11.69 4.14 -8.23
N LYS A 113 -10.85 4.50 -7.27
CA LYS A 113 -10.25 5.85 -7.21
C LYS A 113 -9.35 6.11 -8.42
N ALA A 114 -8.54 5.13 -8.79
CA ALA A 114 -7.68 5.26 -9.96
C ALA A 114 -8.48 5.52 -11.23
N ARG A 115 -9.63 4.85 -11.39
CA ARG A 115 -10.53 5.11 -12.53
C ARG A 115 -11.06 6.55 -12.53
N THR A 116 -11.42 7.08 -11.37
CA THR A 116 -11.88 8.48 -11.29
C THR A 116 -10.77 9.47 -11.63
N LEU A 117 -9.52 9.08 -11.51
CA LEU A 117 -8.36 9.89 -11.89
C LEU A 117 -7.90 9.58 -13.32
N ASN A 118 -8.73 8.90 -14.10
CA ASN A 118 -8.51 8.57 -15.52
C ASN A 118 -7.39 7.56 -15.77
N ALA A 119 -7.01 6.77 -14.78
CA ALA A 119 -6.08 5.68 -14.99
C ALA A 119 -6.77 4.54 -15.75
N THR A 120 -6.07 3.96 -16.71
CA THR A 120 -6.55 2.82 -17.49
C THR A 120 -5.87 1.53 -17.09
N ARG A 121 -4.85 1.62 -16.25
CA ARG A 121 -4.06 0.50 -15.77
C ARG A 121 -3.51 0.81 -14.40
N ILE A 122 -3.38 -0.24 -13.57
CA ILE A 122 -2.75 -0.13 -12.26
C ILE A 122 -1.56 -1.08 -12.21
N ILE A 123 -0.47 -0.61 -11.61
CA ILE A 123 0.75 -1.40 -11.42
C ILE A 123 1.13 -1.39 -9.96
N LEU A 124 1.89 -2.37 -9.56
CA LEU A 124 2.47 -2.45 -8.22
C LEU A 124 3.72 -3.30 -8.23
N ASP A 125 4.52 -3.16 -7.19
CA ASP A 125 5.59 -4.11 -6.90
C ASP A 125 5.51 -4.54 -5.44
N THR A 126 6.12 -5.69 -5.12
CA THR A 126 6.11 -6.23 -3.77
C THR A 126 7.31 -7.15 -3.58
N ARG A 127 7.55 -7.55 -2.33
CA ARG A 127 8.63 -8.49 -2.01
C ARG A 127 8.12 -9.93 -2.00
N HIS A 128 9.06 -10.85 -2.22
CA HIS A 128 8.75 -12.28 -2.23
C HIS A 128 8.21 -12.78 -0.89
N ASP A 129 8.70 -12.25 0.22
CA ASP A 129 8.29 -12.67 1.56
C ASP A 129 6.87 -12.20 1.95
N LEU A 130 6.32 -11.25 1.23
CA LEU A 130 4.95 -10.75 1.49
C LEU A 130 3.94 -11.64 0.78
N THR A 131 3.86 -12.89 1.18
CA THR A 131 3.09 -13.93 0.50
C THR A 131 1.60 -13.66 0.52
N GLU A 132 1.06 -13.12 1.62
CA GLU A 132 -0.35 -12.78 1.75
C GLU A 132 -0.76 -11.66 0.79
N ALA A 133 0.11 -10.67 0.58
CA ALA A 133 -0.13 -9.60 -0.38
C ALA A 133 -0.13 -10.14 -1.80
N ARG A 134 0.85 -10.98 -2.15
CA ARG A 134 0.93 -11.57 -3.49
C ARG A 134 -0.31 -12.43 -3.80
N ALA A 135 -0.76 -13.20 -2.83
CA ALA A 135 -1.98 -14.02 -2.98
C ALA A 135 -3.20 -13.14 -3.21
N LEU A 136 -3.31 -12.03 -2.47
CA LEU A 136 -4.42 -11.08 -2.63
C LEU A 136 -4.44 -10.49 -4.04
N TYR A 137 -3.29 -10.02 -4.54
CA TYR A 137 -3.22 -9.42 -5.87
C TYR A 137 -3.59 -10.43 -6.96
N THR A 138 -3.06 -11.65 -6.88
CA THR A 138 -3.40 -12.70 -7.83
C THR A 138 -4.90 -13.01 -7.80
N ALA A 139 -5.49 -13.10 -6.61
CA ALA A 139 -6.92 -13.36 -6.47
C ALA A 139 -7.79 -12.23 -7.06
N LEU A 140 -7.29 -11.01 -7.08
CA LEU A 140 -8.01 -9.85 -7.62
C LEU A 140 -7.73 -9.60 -9.11
N GLY A 141 -7.02 -10.51 -9.78
CA GLY A 141 -6.82 -10.43 -11.22
C GLY A 141 -5.57 -9.71 -11.66
N TYR A 142 -4.64 -9.44 -10.75
CA TYR A 142 -3.34 -8.88 -11.11
C TYR A 142 -2.47 -9.97 -11.72
N GLU A 143 -1.75 -9.62 -12.77
CA GLU A 143 -0.82 -10.53 -13.46
C GLU A 143 0.62 -10.08 -13.23
N GLU A 144 1.51 -11.04 -12.99
CA GLU A 144 2.93 -10.74 -12.88
C GLU A 144 3.50 -10.28 -14.21
N THR A 145 4.42 -9.31 -14.14
CA THR A 145 5.09 -8.74 -15.30
C THR A 145 6.60 -8.71 -15.06
N PRO A 146 7.39 -8.49 -16.12
CA PRO A 146 8.78 -8.07 -15.94
C PRO A 146 8.87 -6.78 -15.13
N PRO A 147 10.04 -6.49 -14.52
CA PRO A 147 10.21 -5.26 -13.77
C PRO A 147 9.88 -4.02 -14.60
N HIS A 148 9.09 -3.11 -14.00
CA HIS A 148 8.78 -1.82 -14.60
C HIS A 148 9.40 -0.64 -13.83
N ASN A 149 10.23 -0.94 -12.83
CA ASN A 149 11.03 0.05 -12.11
C ASN A 149 12.30 -0.63 -11.57
N ASP A 150 13.17 0.18 -10.97
CA ASP A 150 14.46 -0.27 -10.44
C ASP A 150 14.48 -0.34 -8.92
N ASP A 151 13.34 -0.50 -8.28
CA ASP A 151 13.27 -0.61 -6.82
C ASP A 151 14.08 -1.82 -6.35
N ILE A 152 15.10 -1.56 -5.51
CA ILE A 152 16.03 -2.60 -5.06
C ILE A 152 15.39 -3.62 -4.12
N TYR A 153 14.26 -3.28 -3.50
CA TYR A 153 13.55 -4.19 -2.61
C TYR A 153 12.42 -4.93 -3.31
N ALA A 154 12.04 -4.52 -4.51
CA ALA A 154 10.98 -5.21 -5.26
C ALA A 154 11.50 -6.50 -5.85
N GLU A 155 10.69 -7.54 -5.79
CA GLU A 155 11.01 -8.87 -6.30
C GLU A 155 9.93 -9.43 -7.20
N HIS A 156 8.72 -8.86 -7.14
CA HIS A 156 7.59 -9.21 -7.99
C HIS A 156 6.90 -7.94 -8.45
N TRP A 157 6.55 -7.88 -9.74
CA TRP A 157 5.85 -6.76 -10.35
C TRP A 157 4.54 -7.26 -10.95
N PHE A 158 3.48 -6.48 -10.77
CA PHE A 158 2.14 -6.85 -11.19
C PHE A 158 1.46 -5.71 -11.94
N THR A 159 0.52 -6.06 -12.80
CA THR A 159 -0.32 -5.10 -13.51
C THR A 159 -1.75 -5.61 -13.61
N LYS A 160 -2.70 -4.67 -13.73
CA LYS A 160 -4.10 -4.99 -13.97
C LYS A 160 -4.73 -3.89 -14.82
N PRO A 161 -5.41 -4.23 -15.93
CA PRO A 161 -6.15 -3.23 -16.69
C PRO A 161 -7.39 -2.78 -15.89
N LEU A 162 -7.68 -1.48 -15.98
CA LEU A 162 -8.86 -0.87 -15.35
C LEU A 162 -9.87 -0.57 -16.46
N ALA A 163 -10.73 -1.51 -16.70
CA ALA A 163 -11.75 -1.35 -17.74
C ALA A 163 -12.91 -0.47 -17.29
#